data_61d1321335c8cf1d5d94e1267c1022f8
#
_entry.id   61d1321335c8cf1d5d94e1267c1022f8
#
_cell.length_a   1.000
_cell.length_b   1.000
_cell.length_c   1.000
_cell.angle_alpha   90.00
_cell.angle_beta   90.00
_cell.angle_gamma   90.00
#
_symmetry.space_group_name_H-M   'P 1'
#
loop_
_entity.id
_entity.type
_entity.pdbx_description
1 polymer ?
#
loop_
_entity_poly.entity_id
_entity_poly.type
_entity_poly.pdbx_seq_one_letter_code
_entity_poly.pdbx_strand_id
1 'polypeptide(L)'
;LLPIFYKINTSFQTISSSSGINPSLLGKKYKFKKASTNIESTINDNSSNTIIIATRHDSHADLINKSILANKHVFVEKPICLNSDELKSIKDNYKFNKILMVGFNRRFSPLIKELKFHLDKSNAPKAFIYICNAGNLDSNHWLHDNKAGGGRLIGEACHFVDLIRYLVGHKIEDLSITYAEDFKQNPDTFNIQMKFIDGSIGTVHYFA
;
A
#
# COMPACT_ATOMS: atom_id res chain seq x y z
N LEU A 1 4.28 7.34 -9.86
CA LEU A 1 2.98 7.06 -10.51
C LEU A 1 2.73 7.95 -11.72
N LEU A 2 2.68 9.29 -11.60
CA LEU A 2 2.32 10.21 -12.70
C LEU A 2 3.08 9.99 -14.01
N PRO A 3 4.44 9.80 -14.03
CA PRO A 3 5.16 9.53 -15.28
C PRO A 3 4.68 8.27 -16.01
N ILE A 4 4.26 7.24 -15.26
CA ILE A 4 3.78 5.97 -15.82
C ILE A 4 2.40 6.18 -16.44
N PHE A 5 1.47 6.76 -15.69
CA PHE A 5 0.12 7.05 -16.20
C PHE A 5 0.13 7.97 -17.43
N TYR A 6 1.03 8.94 -17.44
CA TYR A 6 1.20 9.83 -18.61
C TYR A 6 1.63 9.06 -19.87
N LYS A 7 2.54 8.07 -19.71
CA LYS A 7 3.02 7.24 -20.84
C LYS A 7 1.96 6.31 -21.40
N ILE A 8 0.99 5.86 -20.60
CA ILE A 8 -0.11 4.97 -21.05
C ILE A 8 -1.35 5.73 -21.52
N ASN A 9 -1.20 7.01 -21.81
CA ASN A 9 -2.25 7.87 -22.38
C ASN A 9 -3.51 7.98 -21.51
N THR A 10 -3.34 8.06 -20.20
CA THR A 10 -4.44 8.26 -19.25
C THR A 10 -4.95 9.69 -19.33
N SER A 11 -6.28 9.87 -19.29
CA SER A 11 -6.89 11.19 -19.25
C SER A 11 -6.89 11.76 -17.83
N PHE A 12 -6.03 12.74 -17.56
CA PHE A 12 -5.93 13.40 -16.26
C PHE A 12 -6.97 14.50 -16.12
N GLN A 13 -7.93 14.32 -15.20
CA GLN A 13 -8.98 15.30 -14.95
C GLN A 13 -8.54 16.32 -13.90
N THR A 14 -8.43 15.89 -12.65
CA THR A 14 -8.11 16.80 -11.53
C THR A 14 -6.97 16.24 -10.70
N ILE A 15 -6.02 17.09 -10.32
CA ILE A 15 -5.03 16.82 -9.28
C ILE A 15 -5.38 17.64 -8.05
N SER A 16 -5.38 16.98 -6.86
CA SER A 16 -5.74 17.64 -5.61
C SER A 16 -4.73 17.37 -4.50
N SER A 17 -4.51 18.37 -3.64
CA SER A 17 -3.70 18.26 -2.42
C SER A 17 -4.12 19.34 -1.44
N SER A 18 -3.90 19.13 -0.14
CA SER A 18 -4.17 20.12 0.91
C SER A 18 -3.40 21.44 0.74
N SER A 19 -2.21 21.40 0.10
CA SER A 19 -1.46 22.60 -0.29
C SER A 19 -1.57 22.83 -1.79
N GLY A 20 -2.00 24.03 -2.24
CA GLY A 20 -2.23 24.32 -3.67
C GLY A 20 -0.99 24.42 -4.56
N ILE A 21 0.21 24.51 -3.98
CA ILE A 21 1.46 24.74 -4.75
C ILE A 21 1.82 23.52 -5.61
N ASN A 22 1.91 22.34 -4.99
CA ASN A 22 2.29 21.10 -5.70
C ASN A 22 1.28 20.69 -6.78
N PRO A 23 -0.04 20.72 -6.54
CA PRO A 23 -1.01 20.46 -7.59
C PRO A 23 -0.89 21.37 -8.80
N SER A 24 -0.63 22.65 -8.60
CA SER A 24 -0.49 23.61 -9.71
C SER A 24 0.72 23.31 -10.59
N LEU A 25 1.87 22.99 -9.99
CA LEU A 25 3.09 22.63 -10.71
C LEU A 25 2.97 21.29 -11.45
N LEU A 26 2.52 20.26 -10.73
CA LEU A 26 2.35 18.92 -11.31
C LEU A 26 1.20 18.90 -12.31
N GLY A 27 0.14 19.66 -12.07
CA GLY A 27 -0.99 19.83 -12.96
C GLY A 27 -0.55 20.34 -14.34
N LYS A 28 0.26 21.40 -14.37
CA LYS A 28 0.85 21.91 -15.60
C LYS A 28 1.78 20.90 -16.27
N LYS A 29 2.68 20.28 -15.50
CA LYS A 29 3.67 19.32 -16.02
C LYS A 29 3.03 18.11 -16.69
N TYR A 30 1.97 17.54 -16.10
CA TYR A 30 1.29 16.34 -16.60
C TYR A 30 -0.04 16.61 -17.31
N LYS A 31 -0.33 17.88 -17.61
CA LYS A 31 -1.51 18.32 -18.37
C LYS A 31 -2.85 17.89 -17.74
N PHE A 32 -2.96 18.01 -16.41
CA PHE A 32 -4.25 17.90 -15.75
C PHE A 32 -5.18 19.05 -16.18
N LYS A 33 -6.45 18.75 -16.36
CA LYS A 33 -7.43 19.78 -16.72
C LYS A 33 -7.69 20.78 -15.59
N LYS A 34 -7.59 20.31 -14.33
CA LYS A 34 -7.84 21.12 -13.13
C LYS A 34 -6.81 20.81 -12.03
N ALA A 35 -6.48 21.83 -11.22
CA ALA A 35 -5.80 21.69 -9.95
C ALA A 35 -6.71 22.22 -8.85
N SER A 36 -6.84 21.52 -7.72
CA SER A 36 -7.78 21.85 -6.65
C SER A 36 -7.18 21.62 -5.27
N THR A 37 -7.65 22.34 -4.28
CA THR A 37 -7.43 22.04 -2.85
C THR A 37 -8.66 21.37 -2.22
N ASN A 38 -9.78 21.33 -2.93
CA ASN A 38 -11.00 20.69 -2.47
C ASN A 38 -11.02 19.22 -2.92
N ILE A 39 -10.71 18.33 -1.98
CA ILE A 39 -10.63 16.88 -2.21
C ILE A 39 -12.03 16.30 -2.48
N GLU A 40 -13.05 16.75 -1.78
CA GLU A 40 -14.41 16.23 -1.94
C GLU A 40 -14.98 16.55 -3.32
N SER A 41 -14.79 17.78 -3.81
CA SER A 41 -15.20 18.12 -5.17
C SER A 41 -14.44 17.30 -6.22
N THR A 42 -13.19 16.93 -5.94
CA THR A 42 -12.38 16.08 -6.84
C THR A 42 -12.89 14.64 -6.87
N ILE A 43 -13.26 14.07 -5.74
CA ILE A 43 -13.83 12.72 -5.65
C ILE A 43 -15.19 12.64 -6.33
N ASN A 44 -16.02 13.66 -6.14
CA ASN A 44 -17.38 13.70 -6.70
C ASN A 44 -17.46 14.17 -8.16
N ASP A 45 -16.34 14.53 -8.78
CA ASP A 45 -16.30 14.96 -10.19
C ASP A 45 -16.67 13.78 -11.12
N ASN A 46 -17.83 13.91 -11.79
CA ASN A 46 -18.33 12.88 -12.71
C ASN A 46 -17.48 12.72 -13.98
N SER A 47 -16.58 13.64 -14.27
CA SER A 47 -15.65 13.54 -15.40
C SER A 47 -14.53 12.51 -15.18
N SER A 48 -14.34 12.03 -13.93
CA SER A 48 -13.39 10.98 -13.58
C SER A 48 -14.09 9.72 -13.08
N ASN A 49 -13.63 8.56 -13.51
CA ASN A 49 -14.13 7.25 -13.05
C ASN A 49 -13.20 6.57 -12.05
N THR A 50 -11.99 7.08 -11.86
CA THR A 50 -10.95 6.48 -11.04
C THR A 50 -10.28 7.52 -10.17
N ILE A 51 -10.09 7.21 -8.90
CA ILE A 51 -9.33 8.00 -7.93
C ILE A 51 -8.01 7.30 -7.62
N ILE A 52 -6.92 8.06 -7.67
CA ILE A 52 -5.58 7.61 -7.29
C ILE A 52 -5.19 8.31 -6.01
N ILE A 53 -5.01 7.54 -4.94
CA ILE A 53 -4.67 8.02 -3.60
C ILE A 53 -3.17 7.76 -3.37
N ALA A 54 -2.40 8.85 -3.25
CA ALA A 54 -0.95 8.82 -2.99
C ALA A 54 -0.61 9.89 -1.94
N THR A 55 -1.34 9.89 -0.87
CA THR A 55 -1.25 10.80 0.27
C THR A 55 -0.47 10.17 1.42
N ARG A 56 -0.45 10.77 2.61
CA ARG A 56 0.05 10.11 3.82
C ARG A 56 -0.92 9.02 4.26
N HIS A 57 -0.40 8.06 5.00
CA HIS A 57 -1.11 6.82 5.36
C HIS A 57 -2.41 7.06 6.13
N ASP A 58 -2.43 8.06 7.02
CA ASP A 58 -3.58 8.45 7.85
C ASP A 58 -4.83 8.83 7.06
N SER A 59 -4.67 9.27 5.84
CA SER A 59 -5.79 9.68 4.99
C SER A 59 -6.32 8.58 4.05
N HIS A 60 -5.62 7.45 3.94
CA HIS A 60 -5.95 6.43 2.94
C HIS A 60 -7.34 5.87 3.15
N ALA A 61 -7.68 5.43 4.36
CA ALA A 61 -8.95 4.77 4.65
C ALA A 61 -10.16 5.70 4.40
N ASP A 62 -10.09 6.95 4.85
CA ASP A 62 -11.15 7.94 4.63
C ASP A 62 -11.36 8.22 3.13
N LEU A 63 -10.26 8.46 2.39
CA LEU A 63 -10.32 8.72 0.96
C LEU A 63 -10.80 7.52 0.15
N ILE A 64 -10.44 6.28 0.55
CA ILE A 64 -10.97 5.06 -0.06
C ILE A 64 -12.48 5.00 0.14
N ASN A 65 -12.97 5.15 1.37
CA ASN A 65 -14.39 5.08 1.68
C ASN A 65 -15.20 6.13 0.90
N LYS A 66 -14.75 7.39 0.91
CA LYS A 66 -15.37 8.46 0.12
C LYS A 66 -15.43 8.12 -1.38
N SER A 67 -14.33 7.60 -1.92
CA SER A 67 -14.24 7.25 -3.34
C SER A 67 -15.15 6.08 -3.72
N ILE A 68 -15.23 5.04 -2.87
CA ILE A 68 -16.14 3.91 -3.06
C ILE A 68 -17.59 4.37 -3.03
N LEU A 69 -17.97 5.19 -2.05
CA LEU A 69 -19.32 5.74 -1.93
C LEU A 69 -19.69 6.64 -3.11
N ALA A 70 -18.72 7.35 -3.69
CA ALA A 70 -18.87 8.11 -4.93
C ALA A 70 -18.83 7.22 -6.20
N ASN A 71 -18.87 5.89 -6.06
CA ASN A 71 -18.91 4.92 -7.16
C ASN A 71 -17.69 4.99 -8.09
N LYS A 72 -16.49 5.24 -7.55
CA LYS A 72 -15.22 5.32 -8.29
C LYS A 72 -14.42 4.01 -8.18
N HIS A 73 -13.60 3.72 -9.18
CA HIS A 73 -12.47 2.81 -9.03
C HIS A 73 -11.40 3.49 -8.19
N VAL A 74 -10.67 2.71 -7.40
CA VAL A 74 -9.66 3.25 -6.48
C VAL A 74 -8.34 2.52 -6.68
N PHE A 75 -7.28 3.28 -6.89
CA PHE A 75 -5.91 2.86 -6.65
C PHE A 75 -5.40 3.61 -5.43
N VAL A 76 -4.87 2.91 -4.46
CA VAL A 76 -4.28 3.51 -3.27
C VAL A 76 -2.86 3.01 -3.05
N GLU A 77 -1.93 3.90 -2.69
CA GLU A 77 -0.62 3.49 -2.22
C GLU A 77 -0.73 2.68 -0.91
N LYS A 78 0.25 1.87 -0.64
CA LYS A 78 0.33 1.09 0.61
C LYS A 78 0.71 2.00 1.80
N PRO A 79 0.33 1.66 3.02
CA PRO A 79 -0.64 0.65 3.42
C PRO A 79 -2.07 1.08 3.09
N ILE A 80 -2.99 0.14 2.97
CA ILE A 80 -4.41 0.47 2.69
C ILE A 80 -5.06 1.23 3.85
N CYS A 81 -4.63 0.95 5.07
CA CYS A 81 -5.12 1.54 6.32
C CYS A 81 -4.07 1.35 7.43
N LEU A 82 -4.27 1.97 8.59
CA LEU A 82 -3.37 1.90 9.73
C LEU A 82 -3.86 0.98 10.86
N ASN A 83 -5.15 0.64 10.88
CA ASN A 83 -5.74 -0.18 11.93
C ASN A 83 -6.89 -1.06 11.43
N SER A 84 -7.36 -1.96 12.31
CA SER A 84 -8.42 -2.92 11.99
C SER A 84 -9.78 -2.28 11.78
N ASP A 85 -10.08 -1.19 12.47
CA ASP A 85 -11.38 -0.51 12.36
C ASP A 85 -11.52 0.17 11.01
N GLU A 86 -10.45 0.83 10.54
CA GLU A 86 -10.36 1.36 9.18
C GLU A 86 -10.52 0.26 8.13
N LEU A 87 -9.84 -0.88 8.31
CA LEU A 87 -9.97 -2.01 7.40
C LEU A 87 -11.38 -2.56 7.36
N LYS A 88 -12.03 -2.66 8.52
CA LYS A 88 -13.44 -3.08 8.62
C LYS A 88 -14.35 -2.11 7.88
N SER A 89 -14.21 -0.81 8.12
CA SER A 89 -14.99 0.22 7.41
C SER A 89 -14.85 0.13 5.89
N ILE A 90 -13.62 -0.08 5.39
CA ILE A 90 -13.39 -0.27 3.94
C ILE A 90 -14.11 -1.52 3.44
N LYS A 91 -14.03 -2.66 4.16
CA LYS A 91 -14.69 -3.90 3.76
C LYS A 91 -16.22 -3.77 3.75
N ASP A 92 -16.79 -3.09 4.73
CA ASP A 92 -18.23 -2.89 4.84
C ASP A 92 -18.80 -2.03 3.71
N ASN A 93 -18.02 -1.05 3.24
CA ASN A 93 -18.39 -0.17 2.14
C ASN A 93 -18.09 -0.74 0.74
N TYR A 94 -17.21 -1.74 0.63
CA TYR A 94 -16.75 -2.26 -0.65
C TYR A 94 -17.77 -3.23 -1.29
N LYS A 95 -18.34 -2.82 -2.44
CA LYS A 95 -19.43 -3.54 -3.14
C LYS A 95 -18.96 -4.33 -4.36
N PHE A 96 -17.76 -4.75 -4.49
CA PHE A 96 -17.20 -5.60 -5.57
C PHE A 96 -17.53 -5.20 -7.04
N ASN A 97 -18.30 -4.12 -7.27
CA ASN A 97 -18.63 -3.61 -8.58
C ASN A 97 -17.62 -2.58 -9.11
N LYS A 98 -16.65 -2.23 -8.31
CA LYS A 98 -15.52 -1.33 -8.64
C LYS A 98 -14.20 -1.98 -8.24
N ILE A 99 -13.15 -1.57 -8.92
CA ILE A 99 -11.80 -2.03 -8.60
C ILE A 99 -11.29 -1.22 -7.41
N LEU A 100 -10.82 -1.91 -6.37
CA LEU A 100 -9.98 -1.37 -5.32
C LEU A 100 -8.62 -2.08 -5.40
N MET A 101 -7.59 -1.35 -5.78
CA MET A 101 -6.23 -1.87 -5.93
C MET A 101 -5.28 -1.16 -4.98
N VAL A 102 -4.53 -1.95 -4.21
CA VAL A 102 -3.45 -1.45 -3.33
C VAL A 102 -2.10 -1.53 -4.05
N GLY A 103 -1.28 -0.50 -3.90
CA GLY A 103 -0.01 -0.32 -4.58
C GLY A 103 1.13 -1.25 -4.14
N PHE A 104 0.88 -2.53 -3.98
CA PHE A 104 1.92 -3.53 -3.71
C PHE A 104 2.73 -3.84 -4.97
N ASN A 105 3.61 -2.91 -5.33
CA ASN A 105 4.34 -2.89 -6.60
C ASN A 105 5.39 -3.99 -6.77
N ARG A 106 5.91 -4.58 -5.67
CA ARG A 106 6.97 -5.61 -5.73
C ARG A 106 6.55 -6.85 -6.49
N ARG A 107 5.27 -7.22 -6.48
CA ARG A 107 4.70 -8.33 -7.25
C ARG A 107 4.94 -8.20 -8.76
N PHE A 108 5.07 -6.98 -9.25
CA PHE A 108 5.15 -6.67 -10.68
C PHE A 108 6.59 -6.53 -11.20
N SER A 109 7.59 -6.67 -10.33
CA SER A 109 9.00 -6.72 -10.74
C SER A 109 9.23 -7.88 -11.72
N PRO A 110 9.99 -7.68 -12.83
CA PRO A 110 10.26 -8.74 -13.79
C PRO A 110 10.84 -9.99 -13.16
N LEU A 111 11.84 -9.85 -12.29
CA LEU A 111 12.46 -10.99 -11.59
C LEU A 111 11.49 -11.71 -10.64
N ILE A 112 10.58 -10.99 -9.98
CA ILE A 112 9.57 -11.61 -9.12
C ILE A 112 8.55 -12.38 -9.94
N LYS A 113 8.15 -11.89 -11.10
CA LYS A 113 7.26 -12.62 -12.02
C LYS A 113 7.91 -13.90 -12.53
N GLU A 114 9.18 -13.84 -12.88
CA GLU A 114 9.94 -15.01 -13.31
C GLU A 114 10.08 -16.03 -12.18
N LEU A 115 10.47 -15.58 -10.97
CA LEU A 115 10.52 -16.44 -9.79
C LEU A 115 9.15 -17.09 -9.52
N LYS A 116 8.08 -16.34 -9.54
CA LYS A 116 6.71 -16.86 -9.36
C LYS A 116 6.37 -17.92 -10.40
N PHE A 117 6.70 -17.69 -11.68
CA PHE A 117 6.49 -18.66 -12.75
C PHE A 117 7.22 -20.00 -12.48
N HIS A 118 8.44 -19.95 -11.94
CA HIS A 118 9.16 -21.19 -11.57
C HIS A 118 8.57 -21.87 -10.34
N LEU A 119 8.17 -21.11 -9.33
CA LEU A 119 7.55 -21.64 -8.11
C LEU A 119 6.20 -22.30 -8.37
N ASP A 120 5.43 -21.80 -9.34
CA ASP A 120 4.11 -22.33 -9.68
C ASP A 120 4.17 -23.70 -10.44
N LYS A 121 5.36 -24.13 -10.87
CA LYS A 121 5.55 -25.46 -11.44
C LYS A 121 5.53 -26.59 -10.40
N SER A 122 5.58 -26.25 -9.10
CA SER A 122 5.57 -27.21 -8.00
C SER A 122 4.48 -26.87 -6.99
N ASN A 123 3.72 -27.89 -6.62
CA ASN A 123 2.72 -27.80 -5.53
C ASN A 123 3.32 -28.09 -4.15
N ALA A 124 4.62 -28.36 -4.05
CA ALA A 124 5.27 -28.60 -2.77
C ALA A 124 5.27 -27.33 -1.90
N PRO A 125 5.14 -27.47 -0.58
CA PRO A 125 5.33 -26.35 0.35
C PRO A 125 6.70 -25.69 0.15
N LYS A 126 6.74 -24.38 0.34
CA LYS A 126 7.90 -23.53 0.11
C LYS A 126 8.36 -22.87 1.40
N ALA A 127 9.65 -22.58 1.49
CA ALA A 127 10.21 -21.80 2.59
C ALA A 127 10.87 -20.54 2.04
N PHE A 128 10.53 -19.39 2.65
CA PHE A 128 11.09 -18.09 2.27
C PHE A 128 11.74 -17.41 3.46
N ILE A 129 12.90 -16.83 3.23
CA ILE A 129 13.57 -15.91 4.13
C ILE A 129 13.75 -14.58 3.39
N TYR A 130 13.19 -13.51 3.94
CA TYR A 130 13.39 -12.16 3.44
C TYR A 130 14.14 -11.33 4.47
N ILE A 131 15.27 -10.76 4.08
CA ILE A 131 16.10 -9.91 4.94
C ILE A 131 16.04 -8.49 4.39
N CYS A 132 15.67 -7.53 5.24
CA CYS A 132 15.65 -6.12 4.94
C CYS A 132 16.54 -5.36 5.91
N ASN A 133 17.63 -4.80 5.41
CA ASN A 133 18.46 -3.84 6.13
C ASN A 133 18.00 -2.45 5.73
N ALA A 134 17.07 -1.87 6.46
CA ALA A 134 16.46 -0.59 6.11
C ALA A 134 17.28 0.61 6.58
N GLY A 135 18.13 0.40 7.58
CA GLY A 135 18.89 1.47 8.24
C GLY A 135 18.04 2.31 9.18
N ASN A 136 18.72 3.15 9.96
CA ASN A 136 18.08 3.99 10.96
C ASN A 136 17.22 5.10 10.29
N LEU A 137 16.09 5.40 10.90
CA LEU A 137 15.23 6.50 10.54
C LEU A 137 15.23 7.55 11.65
N ASP A 138 15.26 8.84 11.31
CA ASP A 138 15.19 9.93 12.28
C ASP A 138 13.99 9.74 13.23
N SER A 139 14.21 9.91 14.53
CA SER A 139 13.17 9.71 15.55
C SER A 139 11.94 10.62 15.36
N ASN A 140 12.12 11.78 14.73
CA ASN A 140 11.04 12.73 14.42
C ASN A 140 10.37 12.46 13.06
N HIS A 141 10.77 11.41 12.34
CA HIS A 141 10.18 11.10 11.06
C HIS A 141 8.70 10.72 11.22
N TRP A 142 7.85 11.28 10.39
CA TRP A 142 6.38 11.12 10.45
C TRP A 142 5.91 9.65 10.44
N LEU A 143 6.73 8.74 9.93
CA LEU A 143 6.41 7.31 9.91
C LEU A 143 6.32 6.70 11.31
N HIS A 144 7.08 7.25 12.28
CA HIS A 144 7.03 6.83 13.69
C HIS A 144 5.77 7.30 14.43
N ASP A 145 5.06 8.29 13.90
CA ASP A 145 3.77 8.69 14.45
C ASP A 145 2.72 7.60 14.16
N ASN A 146 2.20 6.98 15.22
CA ASN A 146 1.20 5.91 15.12
C ASN A 146 -0.07 6.34 14.37
N LYS A 147 -0.44 7.63 14.44
CA LYS A 147 -1.64 8.16 13.79
C LYS A 147 -1.40 8.54 12.35
N ALA A 148 -0.20 8.97 11.99
CA ALA A 148 0.13 9.45 10.65
C ALA A 148 0.80 8.37 9.78
N GLY A 149 1.75 7.61 10.35
CA GLY A 149 2.59 6.66 9.62
C GLY A 149 2.33 5.20 9.93
N GLY A 150 1.95 4.88 11.18
CA GLY A 150 1.71 3.51 11.65
C GLY A 150 2.97 2.69 11.92
N GLY A 151 4.15 3.33 11.96
CA GLY A 151 5.44 2.67 12.16
C GLY A 151 5.93 1.87 10.94
N ARG A 152 7.14 1.35 11.05
CA ARG A 152 7.78 0.60 9.94
C ARG A 152 7.12 -0.75 9.68
N LEU A 153 6.50 -1.37 10.69
CA LEU A 153 5.78 -2.62 10.52
C LEU A 153 4.64 -2.46 9.51
N ILE A 154 3.75 -1.49 9.72
CA ILE A 154 2.60 -1.25 8.84
C ILE A 154 3.04 -0.49 7.59
N GLY A 155 3.84 0.56 7.74
CA GLY A 155 4.24 1.44 6.65
C GLY A 155 5.19 0.80 5.63
N GLU A 156 6.04 -0.14 6.07
CA GLU A 156 7.09 -0.72 5.21
C GLU A 156 7.04 -2.25 5.11
N ALA A 157 6.97 -2.98 6.24
CA ALA A 157 7.04 -4.44 6.21
C ALA A 157 5.85 -5.11 5.54
N CYS A 158 4.71 -4.42 5.43
CA CYS A 158 3.58 -4.88 4.63
C CYS A 158 3.96 -5.24 3.18
N HIS A 159 4.97 -4.59 2.60
CA HIS A 159 5.50 -4.94 1.28
C HIS A 159 6.08 -6.35 1.22
N PHE A 160 6.75 -6.78 2.28
CA PHE A 160 7.47 -8.06 2.31
C PHE A 160 6.51 -9.19 2.66
N VAL A 161 5.58 -8.93 3.56
CA VAL A 161 4.47 -9.86 3.86
C VAL A 161 3.65 -10.11 2.59
N ASP A 162 3.29 -9.05 1.89
CA ASP A 162 2.57 -9.14 0.62
C ASP A 162 3.35 -9.92 -0.45
N LEU A 163 4.66 -9.66 -0.57
CA LEU A 163 5.51 -10.33 -1.54
C LEU A 163 5.59 -11.82 -1.27
N ILE A 164 5.87 -12.24 -0.03
CA ILE A 164 5.95 -13.66 0.33
C ILE A 164 4.59 -14.32 0.10
N ARG A 165 3.48 -13.69 0.53
CA ARG A 165 2.14 -14.21 0.28
C ARG A 165 1.85 -14.38 -1.22
N TYR A 166 2.29 -13.44 -2.05
CA TYR A 166 2.17 -13.53 -3.51
C TYR A 166 2.98 -14.71 -4.08
N LEU A 167 4.23 -14.88 -3.63
CA LEU A 167 5.11 -15.95 -4.10
C LEU A 167 4.60 -17.33 -3.68
N VAL A 168 4.11 -17.48 -2.46
CA VAL A 168 3.48 -18.72 -1.96
C VAL A 168 2.19 -19.00 -2.74
N GLY A 169 1.34 -18.01 -2.96
CA GLY A 169 0.07 -18.16 -3.66
C GLY A 169 -1.11 -18.59 -2.77
N HIS A 170 -0.88 -18.80 -1.46
CA HIS A 170 -1.86 -19.26 -0.50
C HIS A 170 -2.11 -18.24 0.62
N LYS A 171 -3.18 -18.44 1.39
CA LYS A 171 -3.50 -17.58 2.54
C LYS A 171 -2.54 -17.85 3.70
N ILE A 172 -2.21 -16.80 4.44
CA ILE A 172 -1.54 -16.92 5.74
C ILE A 172 -2.53 -17.53 6.71
N GLU A 173 -2.14 -18.63 7.36
CA GLU A 173 -2.89 -19.35 8.39
C GLU A 173 -2.58 -18.77 9.77
N ASP A 174 -1.28 -18.55 10.04
CA ASP A 174 -0.79 -18.02 11.31
C ASP A 174 0.36 -17.03 11.08
N LEU A 175 0.45 -16.04 11.97
CA LEU A 175 1.47 -15.00 11.90
C LEU A 175 1.89 -14.61 13.32
N SER A 176 3.21 -14.57 13.57
CA SER A 176 3.79 -14.06 14.79
C SER A 176 4.86 -13.00 14.52
N ILE A 177 5.02 -12.07 15.45
CA ILE A 177 5.99 -10.98 15.37
C ILE A 177 6.81 -10.97 16.67
N THR A 178 8.12 -10.90 16.52
CA THR A 178 9.06 -10.74 17.62
C THR A 178 9.86 -9.46 17.39
N TYR A 179 9.92 -8.60 18.40
CA TYR A 179 10.65 -7.34 18.36
C TYR A 179 11.98 -7.47 19.09
N ALA A 180 12.97 -6.69 18.69
CA ALA A 180 14.17 -6.49 19.49
C ALA A 180 13.82 -5.76 20.80
N GLU A 181 14.57 -6.02 21.89
CA GLU A 181 14.19 -5.66 23.26
C GLU A 181 14.10 -4.16 23.59
N ASP A 182 14.45 -3.28 22.68
CA ASP A 182 14.31 -1.85 22.93
C ASP A 182 12.85 -1.42 22.68
N PHE A 183 12.02 -1.54 23.71
CA PHE A 183 10.58 -1.29 23.72
C PHE A 183 10.22 0.19 23.49
N LYS A 184 10.58 0.74 22.38
CA LYS A 184 9.94 1.95 21.85
C LYS A 184 8.54 1.58 21.35
N GLN A 185 7.62 2.53 21.43
CA GLN A 185 6.22 2.32 20.96
C GLN A 185 6.13 1.81 19.51
N ASN A 186 7.16 2.03 18.68
CA ASN A 186 7.30 1.55 17.32
C ASN A 186 8.72 1.01 17.12
N PRO A 187 9.00 -0.24 17.51
CA PRO A 187 10.32 -0.83 17.31
C PRO A 187 10.62 -0.96 15.81
N ASP A 188 11.82 -0.53 15.43
CA ASP A 188 12.29 -0.52 14.04
C ASP A 188 12.96 -1.84 13.63
N THR A 189 13.27 -2.71 14.59
CA THR A 189 13.88 -4.03 14.34
C THR A 189 12.97 -5.12 14.85
N PHE A 190 12.56 -6.02 13.93
CA PHE A 190 11.63 -7.10 14.24
C PHE A 190 11.74 -8.26 13.24
N ASN A 191 11.24 -9.42 13.67
CA ASN A 191 11.03 -10.59 12.84
C ASN A 191 9.54 -10.89 12.70
N ILE A 192 9.11 -11.23 11.50
CA ILE A 192 7.77 -11.73 11.21
C ILE A 192 7.91 -13.19 10.78
N GLN A 193 7.16 -14.09 11.40
CA GLN A 193 7.03 -15.48 10.98
C GLN A 193 5.62 -15.72 10.46
N MET A 194 5.52 -16.42 9.34
CA MET A 194 4.26 -16.72 8.67
C MET A 194 4.16 -18.21 8.38
N LYS A 195 3.02 -18.81 8.66
CA LYS A 195 2.63 -20.15 8.21
C LYS A 195 1.47 -20.02 7.24
N PHE A 196 1.49 -20.78 6.16
CA PHE A 196 0.47 -20.75 5.12
C PHE A 196 -0.34 -22.07 5.13
N ILE A 197 -1.57 -21.99 4.61
CA ILE A 197 -2.52 -23.13 4.62
C ILE A 197 -2.04 -24.34 3.80
N ASP A 198 -1.08 -24.16 2.87
CA ASP A 198 -0.46 -25.24 2.09
C ASP A 198 0.77 -25.86 2.78
N GLY A 199 1.07 -25.45 4.01
CA GLY A 199 2.25 -25.86 4.76
C GLY A 199 3.53 -25.06 4.45
N SER A 200 3.49 -24.10 3.53
CA SER A 200 4.61 -23.18 3.29
C SER A 200 4.88 -22.30 4.51
N ILE A 201 6.14 -21.86 4.65
CA ILE A 201 6.57 -20.94 5.71
C ILE A 201 7.31 -19.75 5.12
N GLY A 202 7.23 -18.62 5.79
CA GLY A 202 7.96 -17.41 5.41
C GLY A 202 8.44 -16.63 6.63
N THR A 203 9.61 -16.07 6.55
CA THR A 203 10.13 -15.15 7.58
C THR A 203 10.58 -13.84 6.95
N VAL A 204 10.32 -12.74 7.65
CA VAL A 204 10.87 -11.42 7.34
C VAL A 204 11.72 -10.97 8.50
N HIS A 205 13.00 -10.76 8.26
CA HIS A 205 13.91 -10.14 9.20
C HIS A 205 14.09 -8.67 8.79
N TYR A 206 13.58 -7.78 9.60
CA TYR A 206 13.63 -6.34 9.35
C TYR A 206 14.56 -5.67 10.36
N PHE A 207 15.63 -5.05 9.87
CA PHE A 207 16.68 -4.40 10.67
C PHE A 207 16.77 -2.91 10.33
N ALA A 208 16.85 -2.08 11.39
CA ALA A 208 17.03 -0.64 11.31
C ALA A 208 18.21 -0.16 12.15
#